data_af09f401ee3f86114182dcb6faf33831
#
_entry.id   af09f401ee3f86114182dcb6faf33831
#
_cell.length_a   1.000
_cell.length_b   1.000
_cell.length_c   1.000
_cell.angle_alpha   90.00
_cell.angle_beta   90.00
_cell.angle_gamma   90.00
#
_symmetry.space_group_name_H-M   'P 1'
#
loop_
_entity.id
_entity.type
_entity.pdbx_description
1 polymer ?
#
loop_
_entity_poly.entity_id
_entity_poly.type
_entity_poly.pdbx_seq_one_letter_code
_entity_poly.pdbx_strand_id
1 'polypeptide(L)'
;MMKIQNDIYTGAQNRKSLIDLEIPEEFNGEIIIFIHGFMGFKDWGAWHLVMDYFVQKGYGFCKFNISHGGGTVENGIDFPDPDSFGNNTFSHELEDLNQVVRWIDEKVSHWKGHVIGHSKGGAIALIGGEKIEQVHSISTWAAIASIGERFPKGAQLEKWKSNGVKYVKNGRTQQELPQKYTLYTDYMTNEHTFDLERICGTIDKPIFVAHGEKDTSVDINNGNRLANWSRTNLCVIDKTDHVFDSRHPWTQTELPNPLLQLCKSTEKFLKELK
;
A
#
# COMPACT_ATOMS: atom_id res chain seq x y z
N MET A 1 2.70 24.39 10.07
CA MET A 1 3.22 23.00 9.80
C MET A 1 2.86 22.10 10.96
N MET A 2 2.32 20.90 10.71
CA MET A 2 2.11 19.83 11.70
C MET A 2 2.97 18.64 11.30
N LYS A 3 3.76 18.09 12.22
CA LYS A 3 4.58 16.90 12.00
C LYS A 3 4.39 15.91 13.14
N ILE A 4 3.81 14.77 12.84
CA ILE A 4 3.56 13.66 13.76
C ILE A 4 4.36 12.47 13.25
N GLN A 5 5.23 11.92 14.07
CA GLN A 5 6.08 10.79 13.72
C GLN A 5 5.97 9.69 14.77
N ASN A 6 5.82 8.45 14.32
CA ASN A 6 5.70 7.28 15.19
C ASN A 6 4.59 7.39 16.25
N ASP A 7 3.49 8.09 15.90
CA ASP A 7 2.28 8.05 16.71
C ASP A 7 1.57 6.70 16.55
N ILE A 8 0.59 6.44 17.37
CA ILE A 8 -0.11 5.18 17.45
C ILE A 8 -1.54 5.35 16.93
N TYR A 9 -1.94 4.54 15.97
CA TYR A 9 -3.35 4.34 15.65
C TYR A 9 -3.79 2.94 16.10
N THR A 10 -5.08 2.78 16.29
CA THR A 10 -5.70 1.48 16.62
C THR A 10 -6.27 0.89 15.35
N GLY A 11 -5.62 -0.14 14.83
CA GLY A 11 -6.01 -0.86 13.62
C GLY A 11 -6.96 -2.03 13.88
N ALA A 12 -7.00 -2.95 12.92
CA ALA A 12 -7.84 -4.14 12.96
C ALA A 12 -7.68 -4.92 14.28
N GLN A 13 -8.78 -5.47 14.77
CA GLN A 13 -8.85 -6.21 16.03
C GLN A 13 -8.27 -5.43 17.23
N ASN A 14 -8.40 -4.11 17.24
CA ASN A 14 -7.86 -3.20 18.25
C ASN A 14 -6.32 -3.28 18.42
N ARG A 15 -5.60 -3.76 17.40
CA ARG A 15 -4.14 -3.83 17.43
C ARG A 15 -3.54 -2.45 17.15
N LYS A 16 -2.67 -2.00 18.07
CA LYS A 16 -1.93 -0.74 17.93
C LYS A 16 -0.81 -0.87 16.90
N SER A 17 -0.64 0.17 16.07
CA SER A 17 0.42 0.23 15.08
C SER A 17 0.90 1.67 14.85
N LEU A 18 2.04 1.82 14.18
CA LEU A 18 2.70 3.10 13.99
C LEU A 18 2.17 3.85 12.76
N ILE A 19 2.05 5.17 12.90
CA ILE A 19 1.60 6.08 11.87
C ILE A 19 2.39 7.39 11.91
N ASP A 20 2.65 7.96 10.73
CA ASP A 20 3.21 9.30 10.55
C ASP A 20 2.23 10.15 9.76
N LEU A 21 2.14 11.43 10.12
CA LEU A 21 1.41 12.45 9.37
C LEU A 21 2.22 13.73 9.32
N GLU A 22 2.40 14.28 8.15
CA GLU A 22 2.98 15.62 7.98
C GLU A 22 2.05 16.50 7.16
N ILE A 23 1.70 17.66 7.69
CA ILE A 23 0.90 18.70 7.03
C ILE A 23 1.80 19.92 6.88
N PRO A 24 2.09 20.36 5.65
CA PRO A 24 2.93 21.54 5.41
C PRO A 24 2.28 22.82 5.90
N GLU A 25 3.06 23.88 5.98
CA GLU A 25 2.55 25.22 6.33
C GLU A 25 1.60 25.74 5.25
N GLU A 26 2.00 25.59 3.98
CA GLU A 26 1.15 25.90 2.82
C GLU A 26 0.36 24.66 2.38
N PHE A 27 -0.56 24.22 3.23
CA PHE A 27 -1.40 23.05 2.99
C PHE A 27 -2.47 23.33 1.94
N ASN A 28 -2.52 22.52 0.88
CA ASN A 28 -3.46 22.67 -0.23
C ASN A 28 -4.86 22.06 0.02
N GLY A 29 -5.10 21.47 1.20
CA GLY A 29 -6.34 20.78 1.56
C GLY A 29 -6.40 19.31 1.14
N GLU A 30 -5.30 18.75 0.61
CA GLU A 30 -5.26 17.38 0.09
C GLU A 30 -4.23 16.55 0.84
N ILE A 31 -4.62 15.35 1.30
CA ILE A 31 -3.75 14.42 2.03
C ILE A 31 -3.56 13.15 1.20
N ILE A 32 -2.30 12.77 1.03
CA ILE A 32 -1.92 11.48 0.44
C ILE A 32 -1.80 10.46 1.56
N ILE A 33 -2.49 9.32 1.43
CA ILE A 33 -2.35 8.15 2.31
C ILE A 33 -1.56 7.08 1.56
N PHE A 34 -0.41 6.70 2.07
CA PHE A 34 0.48 5.71 1.45
C PHE A 34 0.36 4.34 2.12
N ILE A 35 0.05 3.31 1.32
CA ILE A 35 -0.08 1.91 1.73
C ILE A 35 1.08 1.10 1.17
N HIS A 36 1.92 0.57 2.05
CA HIS A 36 3.05 -0.28 1.66
C HIS A 36 2.63 -1.68 1.18
N GLY A 37 3.53 -2.38 0.50
CA GLY A 37 3.32 -3.73 -0.01
C GLY A 37 3.53 -4.84 1.03
N PHE A 38 3.44 -6.09 0.55
CA PHE A 38 3.75 -7.29 1.33
C PHE A 38 5.20 -7.28 1.83
N MET A 39 5.41 -7.65 3.08
CA MET A 39 6.72 -7.57 3.76
C MET A 39 7.33 -6.15 3.77
N GLY A 40 6.49 -5.12 3.61
CA GLY A 40 6.88 -3.72 3.74
C GLY A 40 6.50 -3.15 5.11
N PHE A 41 6.87 -1.90 5.33
CA PHE A 41 6.49 -1.06 6.46
C PHE A 41 6.62 0.41 6.06
N LYS A 42 6.06 1.32 6.85
CA LYS A 42 5.96 2.75 6.51
C LYS A 42 7.30 3.45 6.17
N ASP A 43 8.41 2.95 6.74
CA ASP A 43 9.76 3.50 6.57
C ASP A 43 10.66 2.59 5.71
N TRP A 44 10.07 1.68 4.94
CA TRP A 44 10.84 0.81 4.05
C TRP A 44 11.47 1.63 2.91
N GLY A 45 12.75 1.45 2.68
CA GLY A 45 13.46 2.10 1.56
C GLY A 45 13.39 3.63 1.64
N ALA A 46 13.07 4.26 0.52
CA ALA A 46 13.02 5.71 0.37
C ALA A 46 11.62 6.32 0.58
N TRP A 47 10.67 5.61 1.22
CA TRP A 47 9.30 6.14 1.42
C TRP A 47 9.26 7.42 2.25
N HIS A 48 10.22 7.66 3.14
CA HIS A 48 10.37 8.92 3.87
C HIS A 48 10.67 10.09 2.92
N LEU A 49 11.49 9.89 1.88
CA LEU A 49 11.78 10.91 0.86
C LEU A 49 10.60 11.12 -0.11
N VAL A 50 9.77 10.08 -0.33
CA VAL A 50 8.49 10.23 -1.05
C VAL A 50 7.57 11.16 -0.26
N MET A 51 7.45 10.96 1.06
CA MET A 51 6.70 11.85 1.93
C MET A 51 7.22 13.29 1.84
N ASP A 52 8.52 13.49 1.99
CA ASP A 52 9.15 14.82 1.89
C ASP A 52 8.87 15.49 0.54
N TYR A 53 8.92 14.72 -0.56
CA TYR A 53 8.63 15.24 -1.89
C TYR A 53 7.21 15.83 -1.99
N PHE A 54 6.17 15.09 -1.55
CA PHE A 54 4.80 15.57 -1.65
C PHE A 54 4.47 16.67 -0.65
N VAL A 55 5.05 16.62 0.55
CA VAL A 55 4.91 17.68 1.56
C VAL A 55 5.48 19.00 1.03
N GLN A 56 6.63 18.99 0.35
CA GLN A 56 7.20 20.18 -0.31
C GLN A 56 6.33 20.73 -1.47
N LYS A 57 5.37 19.94 -1.96
CA LYS A 57 4.39 20.34 -2.99
C LYS A 57 3.06 20.81 -2.41
N GLY A 58 2.96 20.94 -1.10
CA GLY A 58 1.77 21.42 -0.41
C GLY A 58 0.76 20.33 -0.03
N TYR A 59 1.03 19.06 -0.32
CA TYR A 59 0.17 17.96 0.13
C TYR A 59 0.46 17.59 1.58
N GLY A 60 -0.57 17.27 2.36
CA GLY A 60 -0.39 16.47 3.53
C GLY A 60 0.00 15.04 3.13
N PHE A 61 0.79 14.36 3.95
CA PHE A 61 1.17 12.99 3.67
C PHE A 61 1.10 12.12 4.93
N CYS A 62 0.40 11.00 4.82
CA CYS A 62 0.26 9.99 5.85
C CYS A 62 0.84 8.66 5.38
N LYS A 63 1.68 8.03 6.20
CA LYS A 63 2.15 6.65 6.00
C LYS A 63 2.03 5.88 7.30
N PHE A 64 1.68 4.61 7.22
CA PHE A 64 1.41 3.80 8.39
C PHE A 64 1.88 2.36 8.22
N ASN A 65 2.12 1.66 9.29
CA ASN A 65 2.33 0.23 9.29
C ASN A 65 0.99 -0.49 9.35
N ILE A 66 0.78 -1.48 8.48
CA ILE A 66 -0.34 -2.43 8.61
C ILE A 66 -0.28 -3.06 10.01
N SER A 67 -1.39 -3.04 10.75
CA SER A 67 -1.43 -3.44 12.15
C SER A 67 -0.97 -4.89 12.37
N HIS A 68 -1.32 -5.79 11.45
CA HIS A 68 -0.89 -7.19 11.43
C HIS A 68 0.29 -7.42 10.46
N GLY A 69 1.07 -6.37 10.14
CA GLY A 69 2.23 -6.46 9.25
C GLY A 69 3.49 -7.09 9.86
N GLY A 70 3.44 -7.48 11.14
CA GLY A 70 4.57 -8.09 11.85
C GLY A 70 5.44 -7.11 12.63
N GLY A 71 5.17 -5.79 12.54
CA GLY A 71 5.78 -4.77 13.40
C GLY A 71 5.08 -4.64 14.75
N THR A 72 5.75 -4.01 15.71
CA THR A 72 5.19 -3.56 16.99
C THR A 72 5.31 -2.05 17.13
N VAL A 73 4.73 -1.46 18.17
CA VAL A 73 4.89 -0.02 18.45
C VAL A 73 6.30 0.32 18.94
N GLU A 74 7.01 -0.64 19.53
CA GLU A 74 8.40 -0.49 19.97
C GLU A 74 9.40 -0.71 18.84
N ASN A 75 9.05 -1.58 17.88
CA ASN A 75 9.85 -1.87 16.69
C ASN A 75 8.94 -2.08 15.47
N GLY A 76 8.77 -1.05 14.68
CA GLY A 76 7.90 -1.07 13.48
C GLY A 76 8.54 -1.67 12.24
N ILE A 77 9.75 -2.23 12.33
CA ILE A 77 10.51 -2.79 11.21
C ILE A 77 10.88 -4.25 11.47
N ASP A 78 11.27 -4.98 10.40
CA ASP A 78 11.93 -6.29 10.48
C ASP A 78 11.15 -7.40 11.17
N PHE A 79 9.83 -7.27 11.25
CA PHE A 79 8.87 -8.31 11.65
C PHE A 79 9.16 -8.96 13.01
N PRO A 80 9.30 -8.17 14.10
CA PRO A 80 9.55 -8.70 15.44
C PRO A 80 8.39 -9.54 15.98
N ASP A 81 7.19 -9.40 15.41
CA ASP A 81 6.01 -10.18 15.76
C ASP A 81 5.52 -11.04 14.58
N PRO A 82 6.15 -12.20 14.36
CA PRO A 82 5.76 -13.09 13.27
C PRO A 82 4.35 -13.70 13.46
N ASP A 83 3.85 -13.80 14.69
CA ASP A 83 2.51 -14.33 14.92
C ASP A 83 1.44 -13.35 14.41
N SER A 84 1.60 -12.06 14.66
CA SER A 84 0.72 -11.05 14.07
C SER A 84 0.79 -11.05 12.55
N PHE A 85 1.99 -11.16 11.98
CA PHE A 85 2.17 -11.30 10.53
C PHE A 85 1.41 -12.52 9.97
N GLY A 86 1.45 -13.63 10.69
CA GLY A 86 0.73 -14.85 10.32
C GLY A 86 -0.80 -14.72 10.37
N ASN A 87 -1.30 -13.86 11.24
CA ASN A 87 -2.74 -13.59 11.40
C ASN A 87 -3.27 -12.50 10.45
N ASN A 88 -2.42 -11.85 9.65
CA ASN A 88 -2.85 -10.81 8.75
C ASN A 88 -3.82 -11.35 7.68
N THR A 89 -4.83 -10.53 7.35
CA THR A 89 -5.79 -10.79 6.27
C THR A 89 -6.02 -9.53 5.45
N PHE A 90 -6.62 -9.64 4.26
CA PHE A 90 -6.98 -8.46 3.46
C PHE A 90 -8.07 -7.62 4.13
N SER A 91 -9.01 -8.27 4.84
CA SER A 91 -10.02 -7.57 5.64
C SER A 91 -9.41 -6.75 6.76
N HIS A 92 -8.34 -7.23 7.42
CA HIS A 92 -7.58 -6.45 8.42
C HIS A 92 -6.92 -5.22 7.80
N GLU A 93 -6.31 -5.34 6.62
CA GLU A 93 -5.66 -4.22 5.95
C GLU A 93 -6.67 -3.14 5.50
N LEU A 94 -7.87 -3.54 5.09
CA LEU A 94 -8.96 -2.62 4.78
C LEU A 94 -9.50 -1.92 6.03
N GLU A 95 -9.63 -2.64 7.13
CA GLU A 95 -10.00 -2.05 8.42
C GLU A 95 -8.93 -1.05 8.88
N ASP A 96 -7.64 -1.39 8.74
CA ASP A 96 -6.55 -0.47 9.04
C ASP A 96 -6.67 0.83 8.24
N LEU A 97 -6.93 0.76 6.93
CA LEU A 97 -7.12 1.95 6.10
C LEU A 97 -8.30 2.81 6.60
N ASN A 98 -9.43 2.18 6.96
CA ASN A 98 -10.57 2.90 7.53
C ASN A 98 -10.21 3.59 8.86
N GLN A 99 -9.45 2.91 9.74
CA GLN A 99 -9.02 3.48 11.01
C GLN A 99 -8.01 4.62 10.82
N VAL A 100 -7.12 4.51 9.83
CA VAL A 100 -6.19 5.59 9.46
C VAL A 100 -6.94 6.83 8.99
N VAL A 101 -7.98 6.68 8.15
CA VAL A 101 -8.83 7.80 7.72
C VAL A 101 -9.49 8.46 8.93
N ARG A 102 -10.10 7.69 9.84
CA ARG A 102 -10.69 8.23 11.08
C ARG A 102 -9.66 8.95 11.95
N TRP A 103 -8.46 8.37 12.07
CA TRP A 103 -7.37 8.98 12.82
C TRP A 103 -6.93 10.33 12.22
N ILE A 104 -6.94 10.46 10.88
CA ILE A 104 -6.69 11.74 10.20
C ILE A 104 -7.84 12.73 10.44
N ASP A 105 -9.10 12.28 10.36
CA ASP A 105 -10.30 13.13 10.61
C ASP A 105 -10.29 13.78 12.00
N GLU A 106 -9.71 13.10 13.00
CA GLU A 106 -9.54 13.65 14.36
C GLU A 106 -8.54 14.81 14.43
N LYS A 107 -7.63 14.92 13.46
CA LYS A 107 -6.50 15.86 13.46
C LYS A 107 -6.61 16.96 12.42
N VAL A 108 -7.27 16.69 11.30
CA VAL A 108 -7.35 17.60 10.16
C VAL A 108 -8.81 17.69 9.70
N SER A 109 -9.38 18.89 9.79
CA SER A 109 -10.73 19.14 9.28
C SER A 109 -10.71 19.48 7.79
N HIS A 110 -11.76 19.03 7.06
CA HIS A 110 -11.99 19.42 5.65
C HIS A 110 -10.82 19.13 4.70
N TRP A 111 -10.47 17.87 4.56
CA TRP A 111 -9.43 17.41 3.64
C TRP A 111 -10.00 16.48 2.56
N LYS A 112 -9.29 16.39 1.44
CA LYS A 112 -9.54 15.42 0.37
C LYS A 112 -8.41 14.38 0.37
N GLY A 113 -8.77 13.10 0.27
CA GLY A 113 -7.83 12.01 0.28
C GLY A 113 -7.38 11.57 -1.11
N HIS A 114 -6.10 11.31 -1.26
CA HIS A 114 -5.53 10.55 -2.35
C HIS A 114 -4.84 9.32 -1.79
N VAL A 115 -5.18 8.13 -2.26
CA VAL A 115 -4.54 6.90 -1.75
C VAL A 115 -3.50 6.43 -2.76
N ILE A 116 -2.26 6.26 -2.32
CA ILE A 116 -1.19 5.64 -3.09
C ILE A 116 -0.90 4.27 -2.50
N GLY A 117 -1.02 3.21 -3.28
CA GLY A 117 -0.70 1.86 -2.84
C GLY A 117 0.41 1.22 -3.66
N HIS A 118 1.45 0.71 -2.99
CA HIS A 118 2.54 -0.02 -3.62
C HIS A 118 2.29 -1.54 -3.58
N SER A 119 2.46 -2.22 -4.72
CA SER A 119 2.37 -3.69 -4.81
C SER A 119 1.02 -4.23 -4.29
N LYS A 120 1.00 -5.10 -3.29
CA LYS A 120 -0.23 -5.53 -2.60
C LYS A 120 -1.03 -4.34 -2.04
N GLY A 121 -0.34 -3.31 -1.53
CA GLY A 121 -0.97 -2.08 -1.05
C GLY A 121 -1.80 -1.36 -2.11
N GLY A 122 -1.46 -1.53 -3.40
CA GLY A 122 -2.25 -1.01 -4.51
C GLY A 122 -3.62 -1.69 -4.65
N ALA A 123 -3.68 -3.00 -4.41
CA ALA A 123 -4.96 -3.70 -4.35
C ALA A 123 -5.83 -3.20 -3.17
N ILE A 124 -5.22 -3.02 -1.99
CA ILE A 124 -5.91 -2.45 -0.82
C ILE A 124 -6.39 -1.02 -1.10
N ALA A 125 -5.57 -0.21 -1.77
CA ALA A 125 -5.93 1.16 -2.16
C ALA A 125 -7.15 1.19 -3.08
N LEU A 126 -7.25 0.29 -4.06
CA LEU A 126 -8.40 0.17 -4.95
C LEU A 126 -9.66 -0.27 -4.19
N ILE A 127 -9.58 -1.33 -3.39
CA ILE A 127 -10.73 -1.90 -2.67
C ILE A 127 -11.25 -0.91 -1.61
N GLY A 128 -10.34 -0.36 -0.79
CA GLY A 128 -10.72 0.61 0.24
C GLY A 128 -11.12 1.96 -0.34
N GLY A 129 -10.39 2.43 -1.34
CA GLY A 129 -10.66 3.69 -2.01
C GLY A 129 -12.01 3.74 -2.73
N GLU A 130 -12.55 2.60 -3.19
CA GLU A 130 -13.91 2.49 -3.73
C GLU A 130 -14.96 2.98 -2.72
N LYS A 131 -14.80 2.62 -1.44
CA LYS A 131 -15.84 2.77 -0.40
C LYS A 131 -15.65 3.98 0.51
N ILE A 132 -14.45 4.50 0.64
CA ILE A 132 -14.15 5.60 1.57
C ILE A 132 -14.49 6.93 0.91
N GLU A 133 -15.42 7.69 1.50
CA GLU A 133 -15.93 8.96 0.96
C GLU A 133 -14.83 10.01 0.82
N GLN A 134 -13.93 10.11 1.80
CA GLN A 134 -12.82 11.07 1.80
C GLN A 134 -11.81 10.82 0.66
N VAL A 135 -11.76 9.59 0.10
CA VAL A 135 -10.85 9.26 -1.01
C VAL A 135 -11.40 9.78 -2.33
N HIS A 136 -10.68 10.67 -2.99
CA HIS A 136 -11.04 11.31 -4.25
C HIS A 136 -10.28 10.75 -5.45
N SER A 137 -9.13 10.14 -5.25
CA SER A 137 -8.38 9.44 -6.31
C SER A 137 -7.49 8.34 -5.75
N ILE A 138 -7.07 7.43 -6.62
CA ILE A 138 -6.25 6.28 -6.27
C ILE A 138 -5.07 6.19 -7.24
N SER A 139 -3.88 5.97 -6.69
CA SER A 139 -2.67 5.68 -7.47
C SER A 139 -2.13 4.31 -7.12
N THR A 140 -1.91 3.47 -8.10
CA THR A 140 -1.31 2.15 -7.93
C THR A 140 0.10 2.14 -8.47
N TRP A 141 1.08 1.78 -7.63
CA TRP A 141 2.50 1.68 -7.96
C TRP A 141 2.92 0.21 -7.95
N ALA A 142 3.26 -0.34 -9.11
CA ALA A 142 3.65 -1.74 -9.27
C ALA A 142 2.66 -2.72 -8.62
N ALA A 143 1.35 -2.45 -8.74
CA ALA A 143 0.32 -3.18 -8.02
C ALA A 143 -0.02 -4.51 -8.67
N ILE A 144 -0.48 -5.46 -7.85
CA ILE A 144 -1.09 -6.72 -8.31
C ILE A 144 -2.48 -6.44 -8.89
N ALA A 145 -2.85 -7.13 -9.98
CA ALA A 145 -4.17 -7.06 -10.59
C ALA A 145 -5.13 -8.16 -10.09
N SER A 146 -4.64 -9.12 -9.34
CA SER A 146 -5.45 -10.19 -8.76
C SER A 146 -4.85 -10.68 -7.45
N ILE A 147 -5.65 -10.68 -6.41
CA ILE A 147 -5.30 -11.29 -5.13
C ILE A 147 -5.30 -12.82 -5.25
N GLY A 148 -6.30 -13.38 -5.92
CA GLY A 148 -6.49 -14.83 -6.08
C GLY A 148 -5.32 -15.52 -6.80
N GLU A 149 -4.70 -14.83 -7.77
CA GLU A 149 -3.55 -15.36 -8.51
C GLU A 149 -2.26 -15.50 -7.65
N ARG A 150 -2.22 -14.86 -6.49
CA ARG A 150 -1.08 -14.93 -5.56
C ARG A 150 -1.12 -16.15 -4.62
N PHE A 151 -2.22 -16.89 -4.62
CA PHE A 151 -2.35 -18.09 -3.80
C PHE A 151 -1.80 -19.34 -4.52
N PRO A 152 -1.22 -20.30 -3.78
CA PRO A 152 -0.87 -21.59 -4.34
C PRO A 152 -2.12 -22.36 -4.81
N LYS A 153 -1.94 -23.28 -5.76
CA LYS A 153 -3.03 -24.09 -6.33
C LYS A 153 -2.75 -25.58 -6.11
N GLY A 154 -3.80 -26.40 -6.27
CA GLY A 154 -3.69 -27.85 -6.22
C GLY A 154 -3.09 -28.38 -4.92
N ALA A 155 -2.15 -29.32 -5.02
CA ALA A 155 -1.55 -29.97 -3.85
C ALA A 155 -0.89 -29.03 -2.84
N GLN A 156 -0.37 -27.88 -3.30
CA GLN A 156 0.24 -26.90 -2.39
C GLN A 156 -0.84 -26.17 -1.56
N LEU A 157 -1.99 -25.87 -2.14
CA LEU A 157 -3.11 -25.28 -1.43
C LEU A 157 -3.67 -26.25 -0.39
N GLU A 158 -3.87 -27.52 -0.76
CA GLU A 158 -4.34 -28.58 0.16
C GLU A 158 -3.35 -28.80 1.32
N LYS A 159 -2.05 -28.76 1.05
CA LYS A 159 -1.03 -28.83 2.10
C LYS A 159 -1.13 -27.64 3.05
N TRP A 160 -1.32 -26.43 2.53
CA TRP A 160 -1.51 -25.24 3.38
C TRP A 160 -2.77 -25.35 4.24
N LYS A 161 -3.86 -25.81 3.64
CA LYS A 161 -5.14 -26.07 4.34
C LYS A 161 -4.97 -27.08 5.47
N SER A 162 -4.35 -28.23 5.20
CA SER A 162 -4.17 -29.29 6.20
C SER A 162 -3.22 -28.89 7.33
N ASN A 163 -2.20 -28.11 7.04
CA ASN A 163 -1.23 -27.65 8.04
C ASN A 163 -1.70 -26.38 8.80
N GLY A 164 -2.71 -25.69 8.29
CA GLY A 164 -3.19 -24.41 8.82
C GLY A 164 -2.24 -23.24 8.63
N VAL A 165 -0.99 -23.49 8.27
CA VAL A 165 0.06 -22.49 8.08
C VAL A 165 1.03 -22.91 6.98
N LYS A 166 1.53 -21.93 6.23
CA LYS A 166 2.72 -22.04 5.37
C LYS A 166 3.70 -20.95 5.75
N TYR A 167 4.95 -21.08 5.32
CA TYR A 167 5.98 -20.08 5.57
C TYR A 167 6.46 -19.46 4.27
N VAL A 168 6.80 -18.18 4.34
CA VAL A 168 7.40 -17.42 3.26
C VAL A 168 8.69 -16.79 3.74
N LYS A 169 9.77 -16.97 2.98
CA LYS A 169 11.07 -16.47 3.35
C LYS A 169 11.20 -14.98 3.00
N ASN A 170 11.57 -14.15 3.96
CA ASN A 170 11.98 -12.79 3.69
C ASN A 170 13.41 -12.77 3.14
N GLY A 171 13.60 -12.29 1.91
CA GLY A 171 14.91 -12.30 1.25
C GLY A 171 15.95 -11.42 1.93
N ARG A 172 15.53 -10.34 2.62
CA ARG A 172 16.42 -9.41 3.31
C ARG A 172 16.79 -9.87 4.72
N THR A 173 15.79 -10.17 5.56
CA THR A 173 16.02 -10.56 6.97
C THR A 173 16.29 -12.05 7.14
N GLN A 174 16.07 -12.85 6.10
CA GLN A 174 16.17 -14.33 6.10
C GLN A 174 15.18 -15.02 7.06
N GLN A 175 14.21 -14.27 7.63
CA GLN A 175 13.15 -14.83 8.47
C GLN A 175 12.19 -15.69 7.67
N GLU A 176 11.75 -16.80 8.25
CA GLU A 176 10.64 -17.62 7.80
C GLU A 176 9.35 -17.07 8.43
N LEU A 177 8.58 -16.29 7.68
CA LEU A 177 7.37 -15.62 8.16
C LEU A 177 6.14 -16.50 7.91
N PRO A 178 5.30 -16.75 8.92
CA PRO A 178 4.12 -17.59 8.76
C PRO A 178 3.04 -16.87 7.96
N GLN A 179 2.25 -17.63 7.20
CA GLN A 179 0.95 -17.22 6.66
C GLN A 179 -0.08 -18.26 7.05
N LYS A 180 -1.01 -17.92 7.94
CA LYS A 180 -2.09 -18.83 8.35
C LYS A 180 -3.11 -18.98 7.23
N TYR A 181 -3.77 -20.14 7.16
CA TYR A 181 -4.76 -20.43 6.12
C TYR A 181 -5.98 -19.49 6.17
N THR A 182 -6.16 -18.81 7.31
CA THR A 182 -7.17 -17.74 7.47
C THR A 182 -7.05 -16.62 6.44
N LEU A 183 -5.84 -16.32 5.93
CA LEU A 183 -5.65 -15.38 4.83
C LEU A 183 -6.39 -15.84 3.55
N TYR A 184 -6.35 -17.13 3.24
CA TYR A 184 -7.05 -17.69 2.09
C TYR A 184 -8.56 -17.75 2.31
N THR A 185 -9.00 -18.15 3.51
CA THR A 185 -10.44 -18.19 3.82
C THR A 185 -11.06 -16.80 3.85
N ASP A 186 -10.33 -15.79 4.34
CA ASP A 186 -10.76 -14.39 4.24
C ASP A 186 -10.97 -13.95 2.77
N TYR A 187 -10.00 -14.26 1.90
CA TYR A 187 -10.14 -14.00 0.47
C TYR A 187 -11.37 -14.70 -0.12
N MET A 188 -11.53 -15.98 0.10
CA MET A 188 -12.65 -16.77 -0.47
C MET A 188 -14.02 -16.27 0.03
N THR A 189 -14.11 -15.85 1.29
CA THR A 189 -15.35 -15.32 1.86
C THR A 189 -15.71 -13.95 1.25
N ASN A 190 -14.70 -13.19 0.85
CA ASN A 190 -14.84 -11.81 0.35
C ASN A 190 -14.46 -11.68 -1.13
N GLU A 191 -14.41 -12.76 -1.91
CA GLU A 191 -13.89 -12.78 -3.29
C GLU A 191 -14.50 -11.69 -4.15
N HIS A 192 -15.82 -11.50 -4.09
CA HIS A 192 -16.51 -10.44 -4.82
C HIS A 192 -16.07 -9.02 -4.38
N THR A 193 -15.81 -8.82 -3.08
CA THR A 193 -15.31 -7.54 -2.56
C THR A 193 -13.89 -7.28 -3.03
N PHE A 194 -13.10 -8.32 -3.24
CA PHE A 194 -11.69 -8.26 -3.63
C PHE A 194 -11.48 -8.38 -5.16
N ASP A 195 -12.54 -8.31 -5.93
CA ASP A 195 -12.51 -8.34 -7.39
C ASP A 195 -12.05 -6.99 -7.95
N LEU A 196 -10.75 -6.91 -8.28
CA LEU A 196 -10.13 -5.68 -8.77
C LEU A 196 -10.60 -5.31 -10.19
N GLU A 197 -10.98 -6.28 -11.04
CA GLU A 197 -11.53 -6.02 -12.36
C GLU A 197 -12.87 -5.29 -12.25
N ARG A 198 -13.77 -5.82 -11.41
CA ARG A 198 -15.05 -5.18 -11.10
C ARG A 198 -14.83 -3.76 -10.57
N ILE A 199 -13.97 -3.61 -9.56
CA ILE A 199 -13.71 -2.30 -8.92
C ILE A 199 -13.21 -1.30 -9.94
N CYS A 200 -12.15 -1.61 -10.68
CA CYS A 200 -11.58 -0.71 -11.68
C CYS A 200 -12.58 -0.35 -12.80
N GLY A 201 -13.50 -1.27 -13.13
CA GLY A 201 -14.52 -1.04 -14.15
C GLY A 201 -15.73 -0.23 -13.70
N THR A 202 -15.96 -0.09 -12.39
CA THR A 202 -17.18 0.51 -11.82
C THR A 202 -16.93 1.75 -10.95
N ILE A 203 -15.71 1.95 -10.46
CA ILE A 203 -15.40 3.07 -9.57
C ILE A 203 -15.43 4.41 -10.32
N ASP A 204 -16.10 5.41 -9.75
CA ASP A 204 -16.19 6.76 -10.32
C ASP A 204 -14.99 7.67 -9.99
N LYS A 205 -14.05 7.16 -9.18
CA LYS A 205 -12.87 7.92 -8.76
C LYS A 205 -11.73 7.75 -9.77
N PRO A 206 -11.01 8.83 -10.13
CA PRO A 206 -9.86 8.76 -11.01
C PRO A 206 -8.78 7.80 -10.49
N ILE A 207 -8.25 6.98 -11.39
CA ILE A 207 -7.19 6.01 -11.08
C ILE A 207 -5.95 6.31 -11.92
N PHE A 208 -4.79 6.39 -11.25
CA PHE A 208 -3.47 6.42 -11.87
C PHE A 208 -2.80 5.06 -11.70
N VAL A 209 -2.30 4.50 -12.79
CA VAL A 209 -1.60 3.20 -12.77
C VAL A 209 -0.17 3.40 -13.24
N ALA A 210 0.81 3.04 -12.41
CA ALA A 210 2.22 3.08 -12.76
C ALA A 210 2.91 1.75 -12.46
N HIS A 211 3.89 1.38 -13.31
CA HIS A 211 4.63 0.12 -13.17
C HIS A 211 6.07 0.26 -13.65
N GLY A 212 7.00 -0.43 -13.00
CA GLY A 212 8.39 -0.54 -13.46
C GLY A 212 8.50 -1.49 -14.65
N GLU A 213 9.23 -1.07 -15.70
CA GLU A 213 9.40 -1.86 -16.93
C GLU A 213 10.02 -3.24 -16.67
N LYS A 214 10.95 -3.32 -15.70
CA LYS A 214 11.70 -4.56 -15.37
C LYS A 214 11.28 -5.20 -14.06
N ASP A 215 10.02 -4.98 -13.65
CA ASP A 215 9.48 -5.59 -12.45
C ASP A 215 9.37 -7.12 -12.61
N THR A 216 10.18 -7.85 -11.83
CA THR A 216 10.17 -9.32 -11.77
C THR A 216 9.36 -9.88 -10.60
N SER A 217 8.90 -9.04 -9.68
CA SER A 217 8.11 -9.45 -8.51
C SER A 217 6.62 -9.45 -8.82
N VAL A 218 6.17 -8.42 -9.55
CA VAL A 218 4.82 -8.29 -10.10
C VAL A 218 4.97 -7.95 -11.57
N ASP A 219 4.71 -8.90 -12.45
CA ASP A 219 4.83 -8.70 -13.89
C ASP A 219 4.01 -7.49 -14.37
N ILE A 220 4.60 -6.69 -15.29
CA ILE A 220 4.01 -5.47 -15.85
C ILE A 220 2.60 -5.69 -16.45
N ASN A 221 2.25 -6.92 -16.83
CA ASN A 221 0.89 -7.25 -17.28
C ASN A 221 -0.17 -7.00 -16.19
N ASN A 222 0.21 -6.98 -14.89
CA ASN A 222 -0.71 -6.53 -13.84
C ASN A 222 -1.05 -5.05 -14.02
N GLY A 223 -0.07 -4.20 -14.28
CA GLY A 223 -0.27 -2.79 -14.60
C GLY A 223 -1.13 -2.59 -15.86
N ASN A 224 -0.86 -3.36 -16.94
CA ASN A 224 -1.67 -3.32 -18.16
C ASN A 224 -3.14 -3.70 -17.89
N ARG A 225 -3.41 -4.74 -17.12
CA ARG A 225 -4.77 -5.16 -16.72
C ARG A 225 -5.49 -4.05 -15.95
N LEU A 226 -4.85 -3.51 -14.91
CA LEU A 226 -5.40 -2.42 -14.09
C LEU A 226 -5.71 -1.19 -14.95
N ALA A 227 -4.79 -0.77 -15.82
CA ALA A 227 -4.98 0.37 -16.70
C ALA A 227 -6.14 0.15 -17.68
N ASN A 228 -6.23 -1.04 -18.29
CA ASN A 228 -7.31 -1.39 -19.20
C ASN A 228 -8.67 -1.38 -18.49
N TRP A 229 -8.79 -2.00 -17.33
CA TRP A 229 -10.04 -2.03 -16.55
C TRP A 229 -10.49 -0.66 -16.09
N SER A 230 -9.53 0.19 -15.68
CA SER A 230 -9.78 1.58 -15.25
C SER A 230 -9.92 2.56 -16.42
N ARG A 231 -9.77 2.09 -17.67
CA ARG A 231 -9.80 2.94 -18.90
C ARG A 231 -8.82 4.11 -18.83
N THR A 232 -7.64 3.87 -18.27
CA THR A 232 -6.54 4.84 -18.18
C THR A 232 -5.29 4.32 -18.89
N ASN A 233 -4.29 5.17 -19.03
CA ASN A 233 -3.01 4.77 -19.59
C ASN A 233 -2.08 4.27 -18.50
N LEU A 234 -1.34 3.19 -18.80
CA LEU A 234 -0.25 2.75 -17.93
C LEU A 234 0.92 3.73 -18.02
N CYS A 235 1.32 4.28 -16.87
CA CYS A 235 2.57 5.02 -16.75
C CYS A 235 3.71 4.02 -16.52
N VAL A 236 4.47 3.73 -17.56
CA VAL A 236 5.65 2.87 -17.45
C VAL A 236 6.84 3.70 -16.99
N ILE A 237 7.51 3.26 -15.94
CA ILE A 237 8.79 3.81 -15.49
C ILE A 237 9.90 2.93 -16.06
N ASP A 238 10.66 3.48 -17.01
CA ASP A 238 11.65 2.75 -17.79
C ASP A 238 12.79 2.20 -16.94
N LYS A 239 13.28 1.03 -17.31
CA LYS A 239 14.50 0.37 -16.82
C LYS A 239 14.57 0.14 -15.31
N THR A 240 13.44 0.18 -14.61
CA THR A 240 13.38 0.02 -13.15
C THR A 240 12.61 -1.22 -12.73
N ASP A 241 12.88 -1.65 -11.51
CA ASP A 241 12.32 -2.84 -10.86
C ASP A 241 11.02 -2.55 -10.08
N HIS A 242 10.60 -3.53 -9.27
CA HIS A 242 9.40 -3.49 -8.43
C HIS A 242 9.35 -2.34 -7.43
N VAL A 243 10.49 -1.89 -6.96
CA VAL A 243 10.64 -0.87 -5.90
C VAL A 243 11.23 0.43 -6.43
N PHE A 244 11.25 0.59 -7.75
CA PHE A 244 11.73 1.79 -8.43
C PHE A 244 13.15 2.18 -8.02
N ASP A 245 14.06 1.19 -8.02
CA ASP A 245 15.46 1.27 -7.61
C ASP A 245 15.69 1.67 -6.14
N SER A 246 14.64 1.66 -5.32
CA SER A 246 14.78 1.81 -3.88
C SER A 246 15.22 0.50 -3.22
N ARG A 247 15.88 0.60 -2.06
CA ARG A 247 16.32 -0.57 -1.25
C ARG A 247 16.18 -0.24 0.22
N HIS A 248 16.07 -1.25 1.05
CA HIS A 248 16.08 -1.01 2.50
C HIS A 248 17.34 -1.62 3.14
N PRO A 249 18.06 -0.87 3.98
CA PRO A 249 17.85 0.53 4.31
C PRO A 249 18.25 1.47 3.15
N TRP A 250 17.58 2.62 3.02
CA TRP A 250 17.96 3.69 2.10
C TRP A 250 18.76 4.75 2.86
N THR A 251 20.01 4.93 2.49
CA THR A 251 20.96 5.82 3.20
C THR A 251 21.30 7.08 2.43
N GLN A 252 20.74 7.24 1.22
CA GLN A 252 20.94 8.43 0.40
C GLN A 252 19.97 9.53 0.84
N THR A 253 20.35 10.78 0.60
CA THR A 253 19.53 11.97 0.90
C THR A 253 18.53 12.32 -0.21
N GLU A 254 18.66 11.67 -1.37
CA GLU A 254 17.83 11.92 -2.55
C GLU A 254 17.06 10.66 -2.95
N LEU A 255 15.90 10.84 -3.59
CA LEU A 255 15.15 9.75 -4.21
C LEU A 255 15.96 9.12 -5.35
N PRO A 256 15.90 7.78 -5.53
CA PRO A 256 16.38 7.18 -6.78
C PRO A 256 15.63 7.78 -7.97
N ASN A 257 16.32 7.98 -9.08
CA ASN A 257 15.76 8.66 -10.26
C ASN A 257 14.42 8.06 -10.74
N PRO A 258 14.23 6.71 -10.83
CA PRO A 258 12.94 6.14 -11.23
C PRO A 258 11.82 6.47 -10.23
N LEU A 259 12.11 6.42 -8.93
CA LEU A 259 11.13 6.77 -7.90
C LEU A 259 10.78 8.26 -7.91
N LEU A 260 11.76 9.14 -8.16
CA LEU A 260 11.50 10.57 -8.38
C LEU A 260 10.62 10.81 -9.63
N GLN A 261 10.88 10.09 -10.72
CA GLN A 261 10.05 10.15 -11.92
C GLN A 261 8.61 9.70 -11.64
N LEU A 262 8.44 8.63 -10.88
CA LEU A 262 7.13 8.15 -10.44
C LEU A 262 6.39 9.19 -9.58
N CYS A 263 7.07 9.80 -8.61
CA CYS A 263 6.50 10.90 -7.80
C CYS A 263 6.04 12.07 -8.68
N LYS A 264 6.86 12.51 -9.65
CA LYS A 264 6.50 13.58 -10.59
C LYS A 264 5.28 13.22 -11.45
N SER A 265 5.21 11.98 -11.95
CA SER A 265 4.07 11.52 -12.73
C SER A 265 2.79 11.45 -11.92
N THR A 266 2.88 10.99 -10.67
CA THR A 266 1.76 10.98 -9.72
C THR A 266 1.31 12.41 -9.36
N GLU A 267 2.26 13.32 -9.08
CA GLU A 267 1.94 14.74 -8.82
C GLU A 267 1.24 15.38 -10.01
N LYS A 268 1.70 15.11 -11.24
CA LYS A 268 1.04 15.59 -12.47
C LYS A 268 -0.40 15.12 -12.53
N PHE A 269 -0.65 13.84 -12.32
CA PHE A 269 -2.00 13.27 -12.27
C PHE A 269 -2.87 13.99 -11.22
N LEU A 270 -2.37 14.17 -9.99
CA LEU A 270 -3.13 14.85 -8.92
C LEU A 270 -3.47 16.31 -9.28
N LYS A 271 -2.58 17.00 -9.98
CA LYS A 271 -2.84 18.38 -10.45
C LYS A 271 -3.89 18.47 -11.56
N GLU A 272 -3.99 17.45 -12.39
CA GLU A 272 -4.99 17.38 -13.47
C GLU A 272 -6.41 17.08 -12.96
N LEU A 273 -6.58 16.72 -11.67
CA LEU A 273 -7.88 16.51 -11.02
C LEU A 273 -8.52 17.82 -10.49
N LYS A 274 -7.78 18.90 -10.50
CA LYS A 274 -8.23 20.24 -10.07
C LYS A 274 -8.87 20.95 -11.26
#